data_134be7578f5c5c50c8e3d9b2753421de
#
_entry.id   134be7578f5c5c50c8e3d9b2753421de
#
_cell.length_a   1.000
_cell.length_b   1.000
_cell.length_c   1.000
_cell.angle_alpha   90.00
_cell.angle_beta   90.00
_cell.angle_gamma   90.00
#
_symmetry.space_group_name_H-M   'P 1'
#
loop_
_entity.id
_entity.type
_entity.pdbx_description
1 polymer ?
#
loop_
_entity_poly.entity_id
_entity_poly.type
_entity_poly.pdbx_seq_one_letter_code
_entity_poly.pdbx_strand_id
1 'polypeptide(L)'
;ARAEAQAGFGDPALLLERYVQTARHIEVQVLGDAHGNVVHLYERDCSLQRNHQKVIEEAPAPNLPKPLREAILTSAVKLASAVGYQNAGTVEYLLDDTRGEFYFLEVNTRLQVEHPVTEAVTGVDLVELQLRVTAGEPLGFAQADITCNGWAIEARIAAEDAAEGYRPETGAITLFMTPADCRTDSGIVAGSIVSHHYDSMLAKVIAHANDRASAIARLSVGLTRMQIGGVTTNIAFLNDLLRSEPFADGTHSTGEITALYPDGWQPPAATPELRAIAVLARYLADCPAGTTPWHNLGAWRSVSVGGRHGMAVYYLDDQAATIAETPDGMSVETDGAERFDFSHISGSAERLTFELHGQRHDVGLVRDDTKFHLSGAHGQVSVAVLNAEEALLTQPRGAGNSDGEIIAPMPGLVSEMLQAKGAQVSAGDPVIVIEAMKLLQTLTAPCDGVLDAVHFSAGDIVEKHALLASITPKEAQK
;
A
#
# COMPACT_ATOMS: atom_id res chain seq x y z
N ALA A 1 6.20 -21.96 18.36
CA ALA A 1 4.80 -22.39 18.25
C ALA A 1 4.11 -22.54 19.63
N ARG A 2 4.52 -23.49 20.56
CA ARG A 2 3.83 -23.65 21.85
C ARG A 2 3.92 -22.41 22.75
N ALA A 3 5.07 -21.76 22.80
CA ALA A 3 5.25 -20.53 23.58
C ALA A 3 4.40 -19.37 23.02
N GLU A 4 4.30 -19.26 21.71
CA GLU A 4 3.45 -18.29 21.02
C GLU A 4 1.95 -18.57 21.27
N ALA A 5 1.55 -19.84 21.20
CA ALA A 5 0.17 -20.24 21.52
C ALA A 5 -0.18 -19.88 22.97
N GLN A 6 0.72 -20.17 23.93
CA GLN A 6 0.53 -19.80 25.33
C GLN A 6 0.44 -18.26 25.52
N ALA A 7 1.28 -17.51 24.81
CA ALA A 7 1.28 -16.04 24.92
C ALA A 7 0.04 -15.41 24.25
N GLY A 8 -0.36 -15.91 23.07
CA GLY A 8 -1.47 -15.35 22.30
C GLY A 8 -2.85 -15.82 22.74
N PHE A 9 -2.99 -17.09 23.15
CA PHE A 9 -4.28 -17.70 23.44
C PHE A 9 -4.44 -18.15 24.92
N GLY A 10 -3.38 -18.09 25.71
CA GLY A 10 -3.39 -18.61 27.08
C GLY A 10 -3.38 -20.13 27.17
N ASP A 11 -3.28 -20.85 26.03
CA ASP A 11 -3.27 -22.30 25.93
C ASP A 11 -2.16 -22.76 24.99
N PRO A 12 -1.24 -23.67 25.41
CA PRO A 12 -0.16 -24.19 24.58
C PRO A 12 -0.59 -25.30 23.63
N ALA A 13 -1.87 -25.68 23.58
CA ALA A 13 -2.36 -26.71 22.69
C ALA A 13 -2.16 -26.34 21.23
N LEU A 14 -1.71 -27.30 20.42
CA LEU A 14 -1.46 -27.11 19.00
C LEU A 14 -2.29 -28.11 18.20
N LEU A 15 -2.90 -27.62 17.12
CA LEU A 15 -3.49 -28.44 16.07
C LEU A 15 -2.49 -28.55 14.92
N LEU A 16 -2.35 -29.76 14.36
CA LEU A 16 -1.53 -30.00 13.17
C LEU A 16 -2.44 -30.29 12.00
N GLU A 17 -2.31 -29.50 10.95
CA GLU A 17 -3.03 -29.67 9.70
C GLU A 17 -2.06 -29.89 8.54
N ARG A 18 -2.57 -30.38 7.42
CA ARG A 18 -1.79 -30.54 6.20
C ARG A 18 -1.48 -29.17 5.61
N TYR A 19 -0.20 -28.92 5.35
CA TYR A 19 0.21 -27.73 4.62
C TYR A 19 0.08 -27.93 3.11
N VAL A 20 -0.65 -27.02 2.44
CA VAL A 20 -0.78 -26.99 0.98
C VAL A 20 0.23 -25.96 0.46
N GLN A 21 1.26 -26.42 -0.24
CA GLN A 21 2.38 -25.55 -0.66
C GLN A 21 1.99 -24.48 -1.68
N THR A 22 1.20 -24.89 -2.68
CA THR A 22 0.73 -23.99 -3.75
C THR A 22 -0.79 -23.92 -3.64
N ALA A 23 -1.26 -23.09 -2.72
CA ALA A 23 -2.68 -22.95 -2.45
C ALA A 23 -3.25 -21.71 -3.11
N ARG A 24 -4.50 -21.80 -3.58
CA ARG A 24 -5.34 -20.63 -3.81
C ARG A 24 -6.34 -20.49 -2.67
N HIS A 25 -6.61 -19.26 -2.29
CA HIS A 25 -7.62 -18.92 -1.31
C HIS A 25 -8.92 -18.59 -2.03
N ILE A 26 -9.82 -19.56 -2.07
CA ILE A 26 -11.14 -19.43 -2.68
C ILE A 26 -12.19 -19.33 -1.59
N GLU A 27 -13.09 -18.39 -1.72
CA GLU A 27 -14.14 -18.19 -0.73
C GLU A 27 -15.50 -17.99 -1.37
N VAL A 28 -16.57 -18.45 -0.70
CA VAL A 28 -17.93 -18.40 -1.20
C VAL A 28 -18.76 -17.47 -0.35
N GLN A 29 -19.34 -16.45 -0.99
CA GLN A 29 -20.34 -15.61 -0.33
C GLN A 29 -21.64 -16.38 -0.17
N VAL A 30 -22.08 -16.56 1.05
CA VAL A 30 -23.41 -17.13 1.38
C VAL A 30 -24.32 -16.08 1.98
N LEU A 31 -25.60 -16.26 1.79
CA LEU A 31 -26.65 -15.45 2.38
C LEU A 31 -27.83 -16.35 2.76
N GLY A 32 -28.26 -16.28 4.02
CA GLY A 32 -29.38 -17.04 4.52
C GLY A 32 -30.45 -16.16 5.16
N ASP A 33 -31.72 -16.55 5.08
CA ASP A 33 -32.83 -15.88 5.76
C ASP A 33 -33.37 -16.69 6.94
N ALA A 34 -34.27 -16.10 7.70
CA ALA A 34 -34.92 -16.75 8.84
C ALA A 34 -35.94 -17.83 8.41
N HIS A 35 -36.23 -17.95 7.12
CA HIS A 35 -37.22 -18.90 6.56
C HIS A 35 -36.59 -20.19 6.06
N GLY A 36 -35.25 -20.33 6.21
CA GLY A 36 -34.50 -21.52 5.82
C GLY A 36 -33.98 -21.49 4.37
N ASN A 37 -34.12 -20.36 3.69
CA ASN A 37 -33.51 -20.19 2.36
C ASN A 37 -32.04 -19.82 2.53
N VAL A 38 -31.15 -20.52 1.84
CA VAL A 38 -29.72 -20.25 1.77
C VAL A 38 -29.27 -20.27 0.31
N VAL A 39 -28.61 -19.22 -0.11
CA VAL A 39 -28.05 -19.09 -1.47
C VAL A 39 -26.55 -18.77 -1.40
N HIS A 40 -25.84 -19.08 -2.47
CA HIS A 40 -24.49 -18.52 -2.71
C HIS A 40 -24.57 -17.37 -3.73
N LEU A 41 -23.65 -16.42 -3.59
CA LEU A 41 -23.45 -15.30 -4.50
C LEU A 41 -22.10 -15.43 -5.23
N TYR A 42 -21.79 -16.64 -5.67
CA TYR A 42 -20.55 -17.06 -6.30
C TYR A 42 -19.33 -16.96 -5.38
N GLU A 43 -18.20 -17.30 -5.96
CA GLU A 43 -16.91 -17.33 -5.27
C GLU A 43 -16.07 -16.10 -5.60
N ARG A 44 -15.10 -15.86 -4.71
CA ARG A 44 -13.99 -14.90 -4.90
C ARG A 44 -12.67 -15.64 -4.83
N ASP A 45 -11.66 -15.10 -5.50
CA ASP A 45 -10.26 -15.45 -5.29
C ASP A 45 -9.58 -14.36 -4.47
N CYS A 46 -8.99 -14.75 -3.36
CA CYS A 46 -8.28 -13.88 -2.42
C CYS A 46 -6.83 -14.36 -2.22
N SER A 47 -6.23 -14.96 -3.24
CA SER A 47 -4.90 -15.58 -3.14
C SER A 47 -3.77 -14.58 -3.04
N LEU A 48 -3.91 -13.37 -3.64
CA LEU A 48 -2.90 -12.33 -3.44
C LEU A 48 -2.98 -11.75 -2.03
N GLN A 49 -2.15 -12.27 -1.16
CA GLN A 49 -2.11 -11.92 0.25
C GLN A 49 -0.68 -11.82 0.78
N ARG A 50 -0.49 -11.00 1.80
CA ARG A 50 0.76 -10.83 2.53
C ARG A 50 0.54 -11.17 4.00
N ASN A 51 1.33 -12.07 4.56
CA ASN A 51 1.17 -12.50 5.96
C ASN A 51 -0.29 -12.84 6.30
N HIS A 52 -0.98 -13.54 5.38
CA HIS A 52 -2.39 -13.90 5.47
C HIS A 52 -3.38 -12.71 5.45
N GLN A 53 -2.91 -11.53 5.09
CA GLN A 53 -3.77 -10.37 4.81
C GLN A 53 -3.99 -10.24 3.31
N LYS A 54 -5.24 -10.27 2.89
CA LYS A 54 -5.67 -10.11 1.50
C LYS A 54 -5.28 -8.71 1.01
N VAL A 55 -4.79 -8.61 -0.22
CA VAL A 55 -4.27 -7.36 -0.83
C VAL A 55 -5.02 -7.01 -2.10
N ILE A 56 -5.27 -8.03 -2.96
CA ILE A 56 -6.11 -7.93 -4.15
C ILE A 56 -7.06 -9.12 -4.14
N GLU A 57 -8.33 -8.85 -4.42
CA GLU A 57 -9.40 -9.84 -4.50
C GLU A 57 -10.14 -9.71 -5.83
N GLU A 58 -10.61 -10.82 -6.35
CA GLU A 58 -11.37 -10.83 -7.60
C GLU A 58 -12.56 -11.79 -7.58
N ALA A 59 -13.56 -11.46 -8.36
CA ALA A 59 -14.72 -12.31 -8.62
C ALA A 59 -15.08 -12.26 -10.14
N PRO A 60 -15.39 -13.42 -10.73
CA PRO A 60 -15.22 -14.78 -10.21
C PRO A 60 -13.75 -15.20 -10.14
N ALA A 61 -13.44 -16.34 -9.51
CA ALA A 61 -12.09 -16.89 -9.46
C ALA A 61 -11.60 -17.29 -10.88
N PRO A 62 -10.38 -16.84 -11.30
CA PRO A 62 -9.85 -17.17 -12.62
C PRO A 62 -9.49 -18.65 -12.74
N ASN A 63 -9.54 -19.18 -13.97
CA ASN A 63 -9.09 -20.54 -14.31
C ASN A 63 -9.69 -21.67 -13.46
N LEU A 64 -10.80 -21.42 -12.74
CA LEU A 64 -11.45 -22.43 -11.92
C LEU A 64 -12.34 -23.33 -12.78
N PRO A 65 -12.02 -24.64 -12.92
CA PRO A 65 -12.82 -25.59 -13.73
C PRO A 65 -14.27 -25.62 -13.24
N LYS A 66 -15.22 -25.61 -14.19
CA LYS A 66 -16.66 -25.57 -13.87
C LYS A 66 -17.12 -26.63 -12.87
N PRO A 67 -16.71 -27.94 -12.98
CA PRO A 67 -17.13 -28.95 -12.01
C PRO A 67 -16.59 -28.66 -10.59
N LEU A 68 -15.37 -28.14 -10.49
CA LEU A 68 -14.75 -27.79 -9.22
C LEU A 68 -15.43 -26.58 -8.57
N ARG A 69 -15.74 -25.55 -9.40
CA ARG A 69 -16.54 -24.40 -8.97
C ARG A 69 -17.88 -24.83 -8.39
N GLU A 70 -18.63 -25.68 -9.13
CA GLU A 70 -19.93 -26.17 -8.69
C GLU A 70 -19.83 -26.98 -7.38
N ALA A 71 -18.77 -27.76 -7.21
CA ALA A 71 -18.53 -28.51 -6.00
C ALA A 71 -18.26 -27.61 -4.78
N ILE A 72 -17.44 -26.58 -4.96
CA ILE A 72 -17.12 -25.59 -3.90
C ILE A 72 -18.40 -24.81 -3.52
N LEU A 73 -19.12 -24.28 -4.49
CA LEU A 73 -20.37 -23.52 -4.26
C LEU A 73 -21.42 -24.40 -3.53
N THR A 74 -21.62 -25.64 -3.99
CA THR A 74 -22.54 -26.59 -3.38
C THR A 74 -22.12 -26.94 -1.94
N SER A 75 -20.82 -27.11 -1.69
CA SER A 75 -20.28 -27.38 -0.36
C SER A 75 -20.60 -26.25 0.61
N ALA A 76 -20.44 -24.99 0.19
CA ALA A 76 -20.71 -23.82 1.01
C ALA A 76 -22.19 -23.69 1.38
N VAL A 77 -23.09 -23.84 0.39
CA VAL A 77 -24.53 -23.82 0.66
C VAL A 77 -24.96 -24.95 1.58
N LYS A 78 -24.43 -26.17 1.34
CA LYS A 78 -24.72 -27.34 2.19
C LYS A 78 -24.29 -27.11 3.64
N LEU A 79 -23.09 -26.55 3.84
CA LEU A 79 -22.59 -26.23 5.17
C LEU A 79 -23.46 -25.19 5.86
N ALA A 80 -23.73 -24.05 5.19
CA ALA A 80 -24.55 -22.98 5.72
C ALA A 80 -25.99 -23.46 6.06
N SER A 81 -26.60 -24.26 5.19
CA SER A 81 -27.92 -24.84 5.41
C SER A 81 -27.95 -25.81 6.59
N ALA A 82 -26.90 -26.64 6.75
CA ALA A 82 -26.83 -27.63 7.82
C ALA A 82 -26.79 -27.01 9.24
N VAL A 83 -26.25 -25.79 9.34
CA VAL A 83 -26.19 -25.06 10.62
C VAL A 83 -27.31 -24.01 10.77
N GLY A 84 -28.22 -23.93 9.79
CA GLY A 84 -29.30 -22.93 9.80
C GLY A 84 -28.77 -21.50 9.77
N TYR A 85 -27.72 -21.26 8.96
CA TYR A 85 -27.04 -19.97 8.89
C TYR A 85 -27.98 -18.87 8.39
N GLN A 86 -27.95 -17.72 9.06
CA GLN A 86 -28.75 -16.53 8.71
C GLN A 86 -27.83 -15.33 8.50
N ASN A 87 -28.23 -14.44 7.60
CA ASN A 87 -27.53 -13.24 7.19
C ASN A 87 -26.33 -13.54 6.25
N ALA A 88 -25.51 -12.52 5.95
CA ALA A 88 -24.34 -12.65 5.09
C ALA A 88 -23.19 -13.33 5.84
N GLY A 89 -22.53 -14.26 5.17
CA GLY A 89 -21.33 -14.92 5.65
C GLY A 89 -20.48 -15.43 4.50
N THR A 90 -19.28 -15.86 4.80
CA THR A 90 -18.34 -16.36 3.81
C THR A 90 -17.75 -17.66 4.27
N VAL A 91 -17.75 -18.66 3.39
CA VAL A 91 -17.09 -19.95 3.63
C VAL A 91 -15.78 -19.95 2.86
N GLU A 92 -14.67 -20.09 3.57
CA GLU A 92 -13.32 -20.01 3.01
C GLU A 92 -12.75 -21.43 2.78
N TYR A 93 -12.02 -21.58 1.66
CA TYR A 93 -11.39 -22.81 1.24
C TYR A 93 -9.97 -22.59 0.76
N LEU A 94 -9.10 -23.57 1.01
CA LEU A 94 -7.83 -23.69 0.31
C LEU A 94 -7.99 -24.65 -0.86
N LEU A 95 -7.68 -24.19 -2.06
CA LEU A 95 -7.67 -24.98 -3.29
C LEU A 95 -6.24 -25.41 -3.62
N ASP A 96 -6.01 -26.70 -3.74
CA ASP A 96 -4.80 -27.30 -4.28
C ASP A 96 -4.99 -27.52 -5.79
N ASP A 97 -4.55 -26.57 -6.61
CA ASP A 97 -4.69 -26.65 -8.07
C ASP A 97 -3.96 -27.86 -8.66
N THR A 98 -2.87 -28.32 -8.03
CA THR A 98 -2.09 -29.47 -8.50
C THR A 98 -2.90 -30.76 -8.44
N ARG A 99 -3.78 -30.87 -7.43
CA ARG A 99 -4.61 -32.08 -7.19
C ARG A 99 -6.05 -31.89 -7.65
N GLY A 100 -6.48 -30.65 -7.87
CA GLY A 100 -7.89 -30.33 -8.10
C GLY A 100 -8.77 -30.60 -6.88
N GLU A 101 -8.20 -30.49 -5.67
CA GLU A 101 -8.88 -30.74 -4.40
C GLU A 101 -9.01 -29.43 -3.63
N PHE A 102 -10.12 -29.25 -2.93
CA PHE A 102 -10.32 -28.10 -2.04
C PHE A 102 -10.58 -28.56 -0.60
N TYR A 103 -10.13 -27.76 0.35
CA TYR A 103 -10.21 -28.02 1.76
C TYR A 103 -10.90 -26.87 2.47
N PHE A 104 -11.85 -27.17 3.36
CA PHE A 104 -12.48 -26.18 4.20
C PHE A 104 -11.45 -25.55 5.13
N LEU A 105 -11.48 -24.22 5.23
CA LEU A 105 -10.62 -23.46 6.14
C LEU A 105 -11.41 -22.93 7.31
N GLU A 106 -12.33 -22.01 7.07
CA GLU A 106 -13.18 -21.41 8.13
C GLU A 106 -14.47 -20.79 7.57
N VAL A 107 -15.33 -20.33 8.48
CA VAL A 107 -16.50 -19.52 8.16
C VAL A 107 -16.36 -18.15 8.82
N ASN A 108 -16.40 -17.10 8.02
CA ASN A 108 -16.51 -15.75 8.52
C ASN A 108 -17.99 -15.37 8.63
N THR A 109 -18.47 -15.26 9.87
CA THR A 109 -19.88 -15.00 10.19
C THR A 109 -20.23 -13.50 10.19
N ARG A 110 -19.73 -12.79 9.19
CA ARG A 110 -19.87 -11.34 9.00
C ARG A 110 -19.72 -10.97 7.53
N LEU A 111 -20.09 -9.74 7.21
CA LEU A 111 -19.70 -9.14 5.93
C LEU A 111 -18.18 -8.96 5.89
N GLN A 112 -17.56 -9.29 4.77
CA GLN A 112 -16.13 -9.13 4.56
C GLN A 112 -15.79 -7.85 3.79
N VAL A 113 -14.53 -7.42 3.84
CA VAL A 113 -14.04 -6.21 3.16
C VAL A 113 -14.27 -6.32 1.66
N GLU A 114 -14.03 -7.49 1.09
CA GLU A 114 -14.05 -7.82 -0.34
C GLU A 114 -15.45 -8.11 -0.93
N HIS A 115 -16.53 -7.90 -0.16
CA HIS A 115 -17.89 -8.08 -0.68
C HIS A 115 -18.22 -7.26 -1.93
N PRO A 116 -17.62 -6.08 -2.20
CA PRO A 116 -17.95 -5.29 -3.37
C PRO A 116 -17.68 -5.97 -4.72
N VAL A 117 -16.69 -6.88 -4.80
CA VAL A 117 -16.48 -7.61 -6.06
C VAL A 117 -17.64 -8.56 -6.34
N THR A 118 -18.22 -9.16 -5.30
CA THR A 118 -19.44 -9.97 -5.42
C THR A 118 -20.64 -9.12 -5.84
N GLU A 119 -20.85 -7.97 -5.22
CA GLU A 119 -21.90 -7.02 -5.58
C GLU A 119 -21.78 -6.60 -7.03
N ALA A 120 -20.56 -6.28 -7.47
CA ALA A 120 -20.31 -5.81 -8.83
C ALA A 120 -20.64 -6.86 -9.91
N VAL A 121 -20.36 -8.14 -9.69
CA VAL A 121 -20.63 -9.21 -10.65
C VAL A 121 -22.05 -9.76 -10.58
N THR A 122 -22.72 -9.64 -9.41
CA THR A 122 -24.08 -10.18 -9.22
C THR A 122 -25.17 -9.13 -9.33
N GLY A 123 -24.84 -7.85 -9.14
CA GLY A 123 -25.81 -6.76 -9.08
C GLY A 123 -26.63 -6.72 -7.78
N VAL A 124 -26.19 -7.45 -6.76
CA VAL A 124 -26.87 -7.57 -5.46
C VAL A 124 -26.23 -6.62 -4.45
N ASP A 125 -27.02 -5.85 -3.72
CA ASP A 125 -26.56 -5.06 -2.57
C ASP A 125 -26.63 -5.92 -1.31
N LEU A 126 -25.47 -6.38 -0.84
CA LEU A 126 -25.35 -7.26 0.32
C LEU A 126 -25.73 -6.57 1.62
N VAL A 127 -25.44 -5.27 1.76
CA VAL A 127 -25.73 -4.49 2.95
C VAL A 127 -27.25 -4.27 3.07
N GLU A 128 -27.92 -3.94 1.95
CA GLU A 128 -29.38 -3.86 1.92
C GLU A 128 -30.00 -5.19 2.33
N LEU A 129 -29.53 -6.30 1.75
CA LEU A 129 -30.05 -7.63 2.08
C LEU A 129 -29.81 -8.03 3.54
N GLN A 130 -28.68 -7.66 4.13
CA GLN A 130 -28.43 -7.87 5.55
C GLN A 130 -29.50 -7.17 6.42
N LEU A 131 -29.84 -5.94 6.08
CA LEU A 131 -30.88 -5.18 6.79
C LEU A 131 -32.27 -5.81 6.63
N ARG A 132 -32.63 -6.22 5.41
CA ARG A 132 -33.93 -6.84 5.10
C ARG A 132 -34.08 -8.20 5.80
N VAL A 133 -33.06 -9.05 5.72
CA VAL A 133 -33.07 -10.36 6.42
C VAL A 133 -33.15 -10.16 7.94
N THR A 134 -32.43 -9.20 8.49
CA THR A 134 -32.51 -8.88 9.94
C THR A 134 -33.88 -8.36 10.34
N ALA A 135 -34.58 -7.67 9.44
CA ALA A 135 -35.96 -7.25 9.63
C ALA A 135 -36.96 -8.42 9.52
N GLY A 136 -36.51 -9.65 9.22
CA GLY A 136 -37.35 -10.85 9.09
C GLY A 136 -37.92 -11.06 7.69
N GLU A 137 -37.49 -10.30 6.69
CA GLU A 137 -37.92 -10.48 5.30
C GLU A 137 -37.25 -11.72 4.68
N PRO A 138 -37.95 -12.45 3.78
CA PRO A 138 -37.34 -13.49 2.98
C PRO A 138 -36.38 -12.89 1.96
N LEU A 139 -35.44 -13.68 1.42
CA LEU A 139 -34.48 -13.24 0.39
C LEU A 139 -35.16 -12.60 -0.83
N GLY A 140 -36.33 -13.07 -1.20
CA GLY A 140 -37.12 -12.55 -2.33
C GLY A 140 -36.68 -13.05 -3.71
N PHE A 141 -35.67 -13.89 -3.78
CA PHE A 141 -35.13 -14.53 -4.98
C PHE A 141 -34.58 -15.93 -4.68
N ALA A 142 -34.47 -16.76 -5.68
CA ALA A 142 -33.89 -18.10 -5.59
C ALA A 142 -32.48 -18.14 -6.18
N GLN A 143 -31.75 -19.21 -5.93
CA GLN A 143 -30.39 -19.42 -6.51
C GLN A 143 -30.36 -19.27 -8.03
N ALA A 144 -31.39 -19.70 -8.73
CA ALA A 144 -31.46 -19.63 -10.19
C ALA A 144 -31.62 -18.19 -10.75
N ASP A 145 -32.02 -17.24 -9.91
CA ASP A 145 -32.18 -15.84 -10.29
C ASP A 145 -30.86 -15.05 -10.20
N ILE A 146 -29.85 -15.62 -9.54
CA ILE A 146 -28.56 -14.98 -9.34
C ILE A 146 -27.66 -15.28 -10.53
N THR A 147 -27.21 -14.23 -11.21
CA THR A 147 -26.29 -14.33 -12.35
C THR A 147 -24.95 -13.71 -11.99
N CYS A 148 -23.87 -14.21 -12.59
CA CYS A 148 -22.54 -13.63 -12.49
C CYS A 148 -22.19 -12.99 -13.85
N ASN A 149 -22.03 -11.68 -13.88
CA ASN A 149 -21.82 -10.91 -15.11
C ASN A 149 -20.50 -10.15 -15.05
N GLY A 150 -19.64 -10.39 -16.04
CA GLY A 150 -18.34 -9.73 -16.13
C GLY A 150 -17.34 -10.20 -15.08
N TRP A 151 -16.43 -9.31 -14.72
CA TRP A 151 -15.34 -9.54 -13.79
C TRP A 151 -15.11 -8.32 -12.91
N ALA A 152 -14.92 -8.50 -11.64
CA ALA A 152 -14.61 -7.41 -10.70
C ALA A 152 -13.33 -7.72 -9.94
N ILE A 153 -12.52 -6.69 -9.71
CA ILE A 153 -11.26 -6.77 -8.98
C ILE A 153 -11.23 -5.62 -7.97
N GLU A 154 -10.90 -5.92 -6.74
CA GLU A 154 -10.72 -4.98 -5.65
C GLU A 154 -9.24 -4.91 -5.26
N ALA A 155 -8.75 -3.72 -4.94
CA ALA A 155 -7.43 -3.51 -4.34
C ALA A 155 -7.59 -2.75 -3.03
N ARG A 156 -6.93 -3.23 -1.98
CA ARG A 156 -6.93 -2.59 -0.65
C ARG A 156 -5.83 -1.57 -0.56
N ILE A 157 -6.22 -0.31 -0.38
CA ILE A 157 -5.30 0.80 -0.21
C ILE A 157 -4.97 0.93 1.28
N ALA A 158 -3.69 0.82 1.61
CA ALA A 158 -3.19 0.89 2.97
C ALA A 158 -2.13 1.99 3.13
N ALA A 159 -2.09 2.61 4.33
CA ALA A 159 -1.00 3.49 4.74
C ALA A 159 0.20 2.64 5.16
N GLU A 160 0.97 2.18 4.17
CA GLU A 160 2.11 1.28 4.35
C GLU A 160 3.22 1.62 3.36
N ASP A 161 4.45 1.54 3.83
CA ASP A 161 5.64 1.60 2.99
C ASP A 161 6.05 0.18 2.57
N ALA A 162 5.68 -0.20 1.35
CA ALA A 162 5.95 -1.53 0.84
C ALA A 162 7.45 -1.80 0.63
N ALA A 163 8.26 -0.75 0.38
CA ALA A 163 9.71 -0.87 0.22
C ALA A 163 10.43 -1.14 1.55
N GLU A 164 9.84 -0.68 2.66
CA GLU A 164 10.36 -0.85 4.01
C GLU A 164 9.66 -2.01 4.75
N GLY A 165 9.45 -3.14 4.07
CA GLY A 165 8.82 -4.32 4.66
C GLY A 165 7.35 -4.12 5.03
N TYR A 166 6.67 -3.24 4.31
CA TYR A 166 5.26 -2.87 4.54
C TYR A 166 5.03 -2.21 5.91
N ARG A 167 5.99 -1.41 6.32
CA ARG A 167 5.88 -0.66 7.57
C ARG A 167 4.66 0.26 7.53
N PRO A 168 3.79 0.21 8.58
CA PRO A 168 2.64 1.10 8.66
C PRO A 168 3.09 2.56 8.78
N GLU A 169 2.34 3.44 8.12
CA GLU A 169 2.55 4.88 8.18
C GLU A 169 1.38 5.57 8.88
N THR A 170 1.68 6.61 9.63
CA THR A 170 0.71 7.45 10.35
C THR A 170 0.89 8.90 9.95
N GLY A 171 -0.18 9.68 9.97
CA GLY A 171 -0.09 11.09 9.63
C GLY A 171 -1.45 11.69 9.26
N ALA A 172 -1.45 12.98 8.97
CA ALA A 172 -2.63 13.66 8.48
C ALA A 172 -2.72 13.52 6.95
N ILE A 173 -3.88 13.13 6.45
CA ILE A 173 -4.16 13.07 5.01
C ILE A 173 -4.28 14.49 4.49
N THR A 174 -3.32 14.94 3.71
CA THR A 174 -3.29 16.30 3.13
C THR A 174 -4.05 16.39 1.82
N LEU A 175 -4.09 15.29 1.05
CA LEU A 175 -4.81 15.16 -0.21
C LEU A 175 -5.48 13.79 -0.29
N PHE A 176 -6.71 13.75 -0.80
CA PHE A 176 -7.43 12.51 -1.09
C PHE A 176 -8.26 12.69 -2.36
N MET A 177 -7.80 12.10 -3.45
CA MET A 177 -8.49 12.10 -4.75
C MET A 177 -8.71 10.67 -5.22
N THR A 178 -9.95 10.37 -5.58
CA THR A 178 -10.37 9.02 -6.01
C THR A 178 -10.56 8.96 -7.52
N PRO A 179 -10.33 7.79 -8.16
CA PRO A 179 -10.58 7.61 -9.58
C PRO A 179 -12.09 7.63 -9.88
N ALA A 180 -12.50 8.43 -10.87
CA ALA A 180 -13.91 8.56 -11.26
C ALA A 180 -14.47 7.30 -11.95
N ASP A 181 -13.61 6.49 -12.57
CA ASP A 181 -14.00 5.33 -13.37
C ASP A 181 -14.04 4.01 -12.57
N CYS A 182 -13.76 4.07 -11.25
CA CYS A 182 -13.81 2.94 -10.33
C CYS A 182 -14.70 3.27 -9.13
N ARG A 183 -15.34 2.27 -8.54
CA ARG A 183 -15.95 2.41 -7.22
C ARG A 183 -14.84 2.56 -6.20
N THR A 184 -14.97 3.52 -5.29
CA THR A 184 -14.06 3.68 -4.15
C THR A 184 -14.88 3.72 -2.87
N ASP A 185 -14.64 2.75 -2.00
CA ASP A 185 -15.20 2.74 -0.65
C ASP A 185 -14.09 3.20 0.31
N SER A 186 -14.29 4.31 1.01
CA SER A 186 -13.25 4.94 1.82
C SER A 186 -13.71 5.24 3.23
N GLY A 187 -12.81 5.01 4.20
CA GLY A 187 -12.95 5.45 5.58
C GLY A 187 -12.29 6.81 5.88
N ILE A 188 -11.66 7.44 4.88
CA ILE A 188 -10.92 8.69 5.05
C ILE A 188 -11.35 9.76 4.04
N VAL A 189 -11.03 11.00 4.37
CA VAL A 189 -11.11 12.19 3.51
C VAL A 189 -9.88 13.05 3.76
N ALA A 190 -9.66 14.09 2.95
CA ALA A 190 -8.64 15.10 3.24
C ALA A 190 -8.89 15.72 4.63
N GLY A 191 -7.84 15.82 5.46
CA GLY A 191 -7.91 16.23 6.86
C GLY A 191 -8.11 15.11 7.87
N SER A 192 -8.38 13.86 7.44
CA SER A 192 -8.40 12.69 8.34
C SER A 192 -7.01 12.42 8.92
N ILE A 193 -6.96 11.86 10.11
CA ILE A 193 -5.71 11.46 10.77
C ILE A 193 -5.63 9.94 10.78
N VAL A 194 -4.60 9.39 10.14
CA VAL A 194 -4.24 7.98 10.23
C VAL A 194 -3.48 7.77 11.53
N SER A 195 -4.06 7.02 12.45
CA SER A 195 -3.49 6.76 13.77
C SER A 195 -3.06 5.30 13.92
N HIS A 196 -2.17 5.03 14.86
CA HIS A 196 -1.72 3.68 15.20
C HIS A 196 -2.77 2.80 15.90
N HIS A 197 -3.95 3.36 16.25
CA HIS A 197 -5.01 2.64 16.98
C HIS A 197 -5.86 1.72 16.12
N TYR A 198 -5.83 1.92 14.80
CA TYR A 198 -6.64 1.18 13.83
C TYR A 198 -5.74 0.45 12.84
N ASP A 199 -6.35 -0.34 11.96
CA ASP A 199 -5.69 -0.97 10.84
C ASP A 199 -5.18 0.10 9.84
N SER A 200 -4.12 -0.23 9.09
CA SER A 200 -3.55 0.65 8.07
C SER A 200 -4.44 0.87 6.85
N MET A 201 -5.52 0.09 6.68
CA MET A 201 -6.40 0.17 5.52
C MET A 201 -7.16 1.51 5.48
N LEU A 202 -7.01 2.25 4.38
CA LEU A 202 -7.59 3.57 4.16
C LEU A 202 -8.85 3.51 3.30
N ALA A 203 -8.79 2.72 2.24
CA ALA A 203 -9.84 2.61 1.24
C ALA A 203 -9.70 1.29 0.46
N LYS A 204 -10.69 1.01 -0.37
CA LYS A 204 -10.64 -0.03 -1.38
C LYS A 204 -11.13 0.53 -2.71
N VAL A 205 -10.46 0.14 -3.79
CA VAL A 205 -10.80 0.55 -5.15
C VAL A 205 -11.24 -0.67 -5.92
N ILE A 206 -12.43 -0.61 -6.51
CA ILE A 206 -13.06 -1.72 -7.21
C ILE A 206 -13.30 -1.34 -8.67
N ALA A 207 -12.81 -2.17 -9.58
CA ALA A 207 -13.08 -2.06 -11.01
C ALA A 207 -13.91 -3.25 -11.48
N HIS A 208 -14.95 -2.98 -12.28
CA HIS A 208 -15.77 -4.00 -12.92
C HIS A 208 -15.73 -3.80 -14.43
N ALA A 209 -15.62 -4.90 -15.20
CA ALA A 209 -15.66 -4.89 -16.66
C ALA A 209 -16.26 -6.18 -17.20
N ASN A 210 -16.49 -6.24 -18.53
CA ASN A 210 -17.08 -7.41 -19.19
C ASN A 210 -16.16 -8.64 -19.16
N ASP A 211 -14.86 -8.44 -19.01
CA ASP A 211 -13.84 -9.48 -18.94
C ASP A 211 -12.74 -9.11 -17.97
N ARG A 212 -11.92 -10.11 -17.58
CA ARG A 212 -10.88 -9.97 -16.58
C ARG A 212 -9.77 -8.99 -16.98
N ALA A 213 -9.30 -9.08 -18.23
CA ALA A 213 -8.22 -8.21 -18.73
C ALA A 213 -8.63 -6.74 -18.72
N SER A 214 -9.88 -6.45 -19.12
CA SER A 214 -10.47 -5.11 -19.03
C SER A 214 -10.63 -4.62 -17.59
N ALA A 215 -10.98 -5.51 -16.65
CA ALA A 215 -11.07 -5.16 -15.22
C ALA A 215 -9.68 -4.82 -14.64
N ILE A 216 -8.66 -5.63 -14.93
CA ILE A 216 -7.26 -5.37 -14.57
C ILE A 216 -6.81 -4.01 -15.11
N ALA A 217 -7.00 -3.77 -16.41
CA ALA A 217 -6.60 -2.52 -17.05
C ALA A 217 -7.29 -1.30 -16.41
N ARG A 218 -8.62 -1.41 -16.16
CA ARG A 218 -9.39 -0.35 -15.50
C ARG A 218 -8.89 -0.06 -14.08
N LEU A 219 -8.66 -1.10 -13.27
CA LEU A 219 -8.16 -0.94 -11.92
C LEU A 219 -6.75 -0.32 -11.92
N SER A 220 -5.85 -0.81 -12.78
CA SER A 220 -4.49 -0.25 -12.91
C SER A 220 -4.52 1.23 -13.28
N VAL A 221 -5.35 1.64 -14.24
CA VAL A 221 -5.52 3.06 -14.59
C VAL A 221 -6.15 3.84 -13.42
N GLY A 222 -7.14 3.26 -12.73
CA GLY A 222 -7.74 3.85 -11.54
C GLY A 222 -6.71 4.14 -10.46
N LEU A 223 -5.87 3.16 -10.13
CA LEU A 223 -4.82 3.30 -9.13
C LEU A 223 -3.77 4.37 -9.53
N THR A 224 -3.42 4.49 -10.82
CA THR A 224 -2.51 5.57 -11.26
C THR A 224 -3.10 6.97 -11.13
N ARG A 225 -4.42 7.10 -11.10
CA ARG A 225 -5.13 8.37 -10.92
C ARG A 225 -5.48 8.68 -9.48
N MET A 226 -5.40 7.69 -8.59
CA MET A 226 -5.63 7.88 -7.17
C MET A 226 -4.48 8.65 -6.55
N GLN A 227 -4.78 9.68 -5.75
CA GLN A 227 -3.77 10.48 -5.06
C GLN A 227 -4.11 10.55 -3.58
N ILE A 228 -3.16 10.15 -2.76
CA ILE A 228 -3.22 10.27 -1.31
C ILE A 228 -1.92 10.94 -0.86
N GLY A 229 -2.05 12.06 -0.15
CA GLY A 229 -0.94 12.82 0.39
C GLY A 229 -0.92 12.80 1.90
N GLY A 230 0.27 12.97 2.48
CA GLY A 230 0.50 13.04 3.92
C GLY A 230 0.90 11.71 4.57
N VAL A 231 0.74 10.58 3.85
CA VAL A 231 1.23 9.26 4.26
C VAL A 231 1.71 8.48 3.04
N THR A 232 2.69 7.61 3.23
CA THR A 232 3.09 6.63 2.21
C THR A 232 2.01 5.57 2.08
N THR A 233 1.74 5.11 0.85
CA THR A 233 0.72 4.09 0.57
C THR A 233 1.27 2.97 -0.29
N ASN A 234 0.58 1.84 -0.29
CA ASN A 234 0.92 0.65 -1.07
C ASN A 234 0.48 0.71 -2.56
N ILE A 235 -0.02 1.86 -3.07
CA ILE A 235 -0.63 1.94 -4.42
C ILE A 235 0.34 1.53 -5.53
N ALA A 236 1.62 1.95 -5.47
CA ALA A 236 2.61 1.57 -6.47
C ALA A 236 2.85 0.06 -6.50
N PHE A 237 2.95 -0.56 -5.33
CA PHE A 237 3.07 -2.01 -5.16
C PHE A 237 1.85 -2.77 -5.74
N LEU A 238 0.63 -2.28 -5.46
CA LEU A 238 -0.60 -2.85 -6.02
C LEU A 238 -0.61 -2.83 -7.54
N ASN A 239 -0.15 -1.74 -8.15
CA ASN A 239 -0.03 -1.62 -9.60
C ASN A 239 0.97 -2.61 -10.20
N ASP A 240 2.08 -2.87 -9.53
CA ASP A 240 3.06 -3.87 -9.97
C ASP A 240 2.48 -5.28 -9.88
N LEU A 241 1.75 -5.59 -8.80
CA LEU A 241 1.06 -6.87 -8.65
C LEU A 241 0.04 -7.10 -9.78
N LEU A 242 -0.79 -6.09 -10.10
CA LEU A 242 -1.76 -6.18 -11.19
C LEU A 242 -1.13 -6.45 -12.57
N ARG A 243 0.11 -6.03 -12.77
CA ARG A 243 0.88 -6.19 -14.01
C ARG A 243 1.75 -7.43 -14.02
N SER A 244 1.87 -8.13 -12.91
CA SER A 244 2.64 -9.37 -12.83
C SER A 244 2.06 -10.45 -13.73
N GLU A 245 2.92 -11.24 -14.37
CA GLU A 245 2.50 -12.33 -15.25
C GLU A 245 1.59 -13.35 -14.54
N PRO A 246 1.90 -13.81 -13.31
CA PRO A 246 1.04 -14.75 -12.61
C PRO A 246 -0.38 -14.21 -12.34
N PHE A 247 -0.50 -12.91 -12.02
CA PHE A 247 -1.82 -12.30 -11.85
C PHE A 247 -2.53 -12.13 -13.18
N ALA A 248 -1.85 -11.63 -14.22
CA ALA A 248 -2.44 -11.44 -15.55
C ALA A 248 -2.98 -12.77 -16.10
N ASP A 249 -2.27 -13.86 -15.93
CA ASP A 249 -2.64 -15.21 -16.40
C ASP A 249 -3.61 -15.94 -15.45
N GLY A 250 -3.85 -15.39 -14.24
CA GLY A 250 -4.74 -16.01 -13.25
C GLY A 250 -4.18 -17.29 -12.64
N THR A 251 -2.84 -17.40 -12.54
CA THR A 251 -2.12 -18.56 -12.00
C THR A 251 -1.51 -18.30 -10.63
N HIS A 252 -1.75 -17.12 -10.06
CA HIS A 252 -1.24 -16.69 -8.78
C HIS A 252 -1.73 -17.58 -7.61
N SER A 253 -0.92 -17.66 -6.58
CA SER A 253 -1.15 -18.45 -5.37
C SER A 253 -0.97 -17.60 -4.10
N THR A 254 -1.24 -18.19 -2.94
CA THR A 254 -1.04 -17.51 -1.64
C THR A 254 0.41 -17.18 -1.33
N GLY A 255 1.36 -17.85 -1.99
CA GLY A 255 2.80 -17.59 -1.89
C GLY A 255 3.35 -16.62 -2.92
N GLU A 256 2.50 -16.06 -3.80
CA GLU A 256 2.93 -15.34 -4.99
C GLU A 256 3.77 -14.09 -4.69
N ILE A 257 3.34 -13.27 -3.73
CA ILE A 257 4.07 -12.04 -3.37
C ILE A 257 5.49 -12.34 -2.92
N THR A 258 5.67 -13.38 -2.11
CA THR A 258 7.00 -13.81 -1.66
C THR A 258 7.84 -14.36 -2.82
N ALA A 259 7.21 -15.04 -3.78
CA ALA A 259 7.89 -15.58 -4.95
C ALA A 259 8.34 -14.47 -5.92
N LEU A 260 7.50 -13.45 -6.10
CA LEU A 260 7.83 -12.30 -6.96
C LEU A 260 8.90 -11.39 -6.32
N TYR A 261 8.87 -11.23 -5.01
CA TYR A 261 9.73 -10.28 -4.28
C TYR A 261 10.42 -10.96 -3.08
N PRO A 262 11.34 -11.91 -3.33
CA PRO A 262 12.00 -12.67 -2.25
C PRO A 262 12.85 -11.80 -1.31
N ASP A 263 13.39 -10.69 -1.82
CA ASP A 263 14.19 -9.71 -1.06
C ASP A 263 13.36 -8.46 -0.64
N GLY A 264 12.05 -8.53 -0.77
CA GLY A 264 11.13 -7.39 -0.59
C GLY A 264 10.91 -6.60 -1.88
N TRP A 265 9.72 -5.99 -1.98
CA TRP A 265 9.38 -5.14 -3.12
C TRP A 265 10.17 -3.83 -3.06
N GLN A 266 10.62 -3.36 -4.23
CA GLN A 266 11.26 -2.06 -4.39
C GLN A 266 10.52 -1.26 -5.47
N PRO A 267 10.27 0.04 -5.24
CA PRO A 267 9.66 0.88 -6.24
C PRO A 267 10.56 0.99 -7.47
N PRO A 268 9.98 1.10 -8.68
CA PRO A 268 10.77 1.34 -9.87
C PRO A 268 11.56 2.64 -9.73
N ALA A 269 12.82 2.64 -10.18
CA ALA A 269 13.65 3.82 -10.17
C ALA A 269 13.02 4.93 -11.04
N ALA A 270 13.07 6.16 -10.55
CA ALA A 270 12.63 7.31 -11.32
C ALA A 270 13.46 7.46 -12.60
N THR A 271 12.79 7.46 -13.74
CA THR A 271 13.46 7.73 -15.02
C THR A 271 13.98 9.17 -15.08
N PRO A 272 14.98 9.49 -15.92
CA PRO A 272 15.44 10.87 -16.10
C PRO A 272 14.30 11.84 -16.41
N GLU A 273 13.31 11.43 -17.19
CA GLU A 273 12.12 12.20 -17.50
C GLU A 273 11.30 12.51 -16.22
N LEU A 274 11.04 11.50 -15.39
CA LEU A 274 10.30 11.69 -14.12
C LEU A 274 11.07 12.56 -13.13
N ARG A 275 12.38 12.45 -13.10
CA ARG A 275 13.27 13.32 -12.32
C ARG A 275 13.18 14.77 -12.82
N ALA A 276 13.16 15.00 -14.14
CA ALA A 276 13.00 16.33 -14.73
C ALA A 276 11.60 16.92 -14.41
N ILE A 277 10.54 16.12 -14.45
CA ILE A 277 9.18 16.53 -14.05
C ILE A 277 9.15 16.93 -12.57
N ALA A 278 9.80 16.19 -11.69
CA ALA A 278 9.90 16.53 -10.27
C ALA A 278 10.63 17.86 -10.04
N VAL A 279 11.71 18.12 -10.77
CA VAL A 279 12.43 19.41 -10.73
C VAL A 279 11.53 20.56 -11.21
N LEU A 280 10.78 20.35 -12.30
CA LEU A 280 9.82 21.33 -12.79
C LEU A 280 8.75 21.61 -11.72
N ALA A 281 8.18 20.57 -11.12
CA ALA A 281 7.17 20.71 -10.06
C ALA A 281 7.71 21.46 -8.85
N ARG A 282 8.94 21.15 -8.42
CA ARG A 282 9.63 21.85 -7.34
C ARG A 282 9.82 23.34 -7.66
N TYR A 283 10.34 23.64 -8.84
CA TYR A 283 10.55 25.03 -9.26
C TYR A 283 9.25 25.84 -9.25
N LEU A 284 8.19 25.29 -9.80
CA LEU A 284 6.87 25.95 -9.80
C LEU A 284 6.32 26.18 -8.39
N ALA A 285 6.57 25.26 -7.46
CA ALA A 285 6.17 25.40 -6.07
C ALA A 285 7.01 26.46 -5.33
N ASP A 286 8.31 26.57 -5.64
CA ASP A 286 9.20 27.57 -5.04
C ASP A 286 9.04 28.97 -5.63
N CYS A 287 8.47 29.07 -6.85
CA CYS A 287 8.24 30.33 -7.57
C CYS A 287 6.73 30.52 -7.84
N PRO A 288 5.88 30.68 -6.79
CA PRO A 288 4.46 30.85 -6.99
C PRO A 288 4.17 32.14 -7.76
N ALA A 289 3.20 32.09 -8.67
CA ALA A 289 2.74 33.27 -9.40
C ALA A 289 2.22 34.33 -8.43
N GLY A 290 2.59 35.60 -8.67
CA GLY A 290 2.19 36.70 -7.83
C GLY A 290 2.07 38.01 -8.60
N THR A 291 1.52 39.04 -7.94
CA THR A 291 1.22 40.35 -8.56
C THR A 291 2.37 41.33 -8.47
N THR A 292 3.45 41.02 -7.73
CA THR A 292 4.58 41.93 -7.59
C THR A 292 5.67 41.61 -8.65
N PRO A 293 6.46 42.63 -9.06
CA PRO A 293 7.57 42.40 -10.00
C PRO A 293 8.56 41.30 -9.55
N TRP A 294 8.70 41.09 -8.23
CA TRP A 294 9.60 40.11 -7.66
C TRP A 294 9.13 38.66 -7.88
N HIS A 295 7.83 38.43 -7.89
CA HIS A 295 7.27 37.11 -8.23
C HIS A 295 7.46 36.76 -9.71
N ASN A 296 7.56 37.78 -10.58
CA ASN A 296 7.73 37.59 -12.02
C ASN A 296 9.20 37.41 -12.43
N LEU A 297 10.14 37.47 -11.49
CA LEU A 297 11.56 37.27 -11.77
C LEU A 297 11.94 35.79 -11.91
N GLY A 298 11.07 34.86 -11.50
CA GLY A 298 11.33 33.42 -11.59
C GLY A 298 12.67 33.02 -10.99
N ALA A 299 13.46 32.28 -11.75
CA ALA A 299 14.81 31.83 -11.38
C ALA A 299 15.88 32.91 -11.53
N TRP A 300 15.52 34.16 -11.85
CA TRP A 300 16.51 35.22 -12.06
C TRP A 300 17.40 35.43 -10.82
N ARG A 301 18.70 35.57 -11.05
CA ARG A 301 19.71 35.85 -10.02
C ARG A 301 20.60 37.00 -10.46
N SER A 302 21.03 37.83 -9.52
CA SER A 302 21.98 38.90 -9.77
C SER A 302 23.38 38.38 -10.14
N VAL A 303 23.69 37.15 -9.76
CA VAL A 303 24.90 36.44 -10.08
C VAL A 303 24.60 35.36 -11.10
N SER A 304 25.37 35.28 -12.18
CA SER A 304 25.17 34.24 -13.19
C SER A 304 25.69 32.87 -12.71
N VAL A 305 24.94 31.83 -13.00
CA VAL A 305 25.33 30.44 -12.84
C VAL A 305 25.52 29.87 -14.24
N GLY A 306 26.73 29.38 -14.56
CA GLY A 306 27.05 28.89 -15.91
C GLY A 306 26.89 29.92 -17.02
N GLY A 307 27.03 31.22 -16.72
CA GLY A 307 26.85 32.32 -17.66
C GLY A 307 25.41 32.74 -17.93
N ARG A 308 24.43 32.17 -17.19
CA ARG A 308 23.00 32.48 -17.31
C ARG A 308 22.48 33.05 -16.00
N HIS A 309 21.55 34.03 -16.07
CA HIS A 309 20.95 34.68 -14.92
C HIS A 309 19.59 34.12 -14.54
N GLY A 310 18.95 33.32 -15.39
CA GLY A 310 17.62 32.75 -15.21
C GLY A 310 17.68 31.24 -15.00
N MET A 311 18.53 30.76 -14.08
CA MET A 311 18.66 29.34 -13.77
C MET A 311 18.51 29.09 -12.27
N ALA A 312 17.82 28.00 -11.90
CA ALA A 312 17.84 27.42 -10.57
C ALA A 312 18.53 26.05 -10.60
N VAL A 313 19.14 25.68 -9.47
CA VAL A 313 19.82 24.40 -9.28
C VAL A 313 19.10 23.66 -8.17
N TYR A 314 18.76 22.40 -8.43
CA TYR A 314 18.21 21.46 -7.48
C TYR A 314 19.08 20.22 -7.43
N TYR A 315 18.91 19.42 -6.39
CA TYR A 315 19.67 18.20 -6.15
C TYR A 315 18.73 17.03 -6.01
N LEU A 316 19.05 15.94 -6.71
CA LEU A 316 18.36 14.67 -6.68
C LEU A 316 19.40 13.59 -6.37
N ASP A 317 19.35 12.96 -5.21
CA ASP A 317 20.31 11.93 -4.79
C ASP A 317 21.77 12.33 -5.04
N ASP A 318 22.22 13.48 -4.55
CA ASP A 318 23.56 14.07 -4.72
C ASP A 318 23.91 14.53 -6.15
N GLN A 319 23.01 14.42 -7.10
CA GLN A 319 23.22 14.89 -8.48
C GLN A 319 22.52 16.23 -8.72
N ALA A 320 23.22 17.15 -9.34
CA ALA A 320 22.68 18.47 -9.63
C ALA A 320 21.83 18.45 -10.90
N ALA A 321 20.61 18.97 -10.80
CA ALA A 321 19.75 19.27 -11.93
C ALA A 321 19.57 20.77 -12.06
N THR A 322 19.53 21.27 -13.28
CA THR A 322 19.34 22.70 -13.55
C THR A 322 18.02 22.92 -14.28
N ILE A 323 17.31 23.98 -13.92
CA ILE A 323 16.12 24.43 -14.62
C ILE A 323 16.29 25.87 -15.08
N ALA A 324 15.91 26.17 -16.31
CA ALA A 324 15.97 27.48 -16.90
C ALA A 324 14.71 27.83 -17.68
N GLU A 325 14.31 29.11 -17.66
CA GLU A 325 13.26 29.62 -18.50
C GLU A 325 13.72 29.69 -19.96
N THR A 326 12.80 29.34 -20.87
CA THR A 326 13.01 29.46 -22.33
C THR A 326 11.88 30.30 -22.92
N PRO A 327 12.00 30.81 -24.16
CA PRO A 327 10.92 31.58 -24.78
C PRO A 327 9.58 30.83 -24.87
N ASP A 328 9.64 29.50 -24.96
CA ASP A 328 8.47 28.64 -25.17
C ASP A 328 8.03 27.87 -23.89
N GLY A 329 8.76 28.02 -22.77
CA GLY A 329 8.46 27.31 -21.52
C GLY A 329 9.66 27.18 -20.60
N MET A 330 9.97 25.94 -20.18
CA MET A 330 11.06 25.60 -19.26
C MET A 330 11.93 24.49 -19.81
N SER A 331 13.22 24.55 -19.51
CA SER A 331 14.20 23.50 -19.84
C SER A 331 14.83 22.97 -18.56
N VAL A 332 14.78 21.66 -18.37
CA VAL A 332 15.44 20.96 -17.27
C VAL A 332 16.57 20.11 -17.82
N GLU A 333 17.76 20.24 -17.25
CA GLU A 333 18.92 19.38 -17.54
C GLU A 333 19.21 18.53 -16.30
N THR A 334 19.15 17.20 -16.43
CA THR A 334 19.46 16.22 -15.38
C THR A 334 20.71 15.43 -15.77
N ASP A 335 21.36 14.83 -14.81
CA ASP A 335 22.42 13.81 -14.89
C ASP A 335 23.15 13.67 -16.23
N GLY A 336 24.22 14.43 -16.45
CA GLY A 336 25.11 14.21 -17.58
C GLY A 336 24.65 14.82 -18.90
N ALA A 337 23.81 15.86 -18.87
CA ALA A 337 23.36 16.67 -20.00
C ALA A 337 22.13 16.15 -20.78
N GLU A 338 21.34 15.26 -20.21
CA GLU A 338 20.01 14.98 -20.78
C GLU A 338 19.08 16.16 -20.52
N ARG A 339 18.49 16.70 -21.60
CA ARG A 339 17.70 17.92 -21.59
C ARG A 339 16.24 17.63 -21.94
N PHE A 340 15.36 18.16 -21.11
CA PHE A 340 13.89 18.05 -21.25
C PHE A 340 13.31 19.45 -21.41
N ASP A 341 12.70 19.72 -22.56
CA ASP A 341 12.08 21.03 -22.86
C ASP A 341 10.55 20.91 -22.68
N PHE A 342 10.03 21.62 -21.69
CA PHE A 342 8.63 21.66 -21.33
C PHE A 342 7.95 22.91 -21.89
N SER A 343 6.83 22.73 -22.57
CA SER A 343 5.99 23.83 -23.09
C SER A 343 4.53 23.70 -22.63
N HIS A 344 3.71 24.73 -22.85
CA HIS A 344 2.29 24.74 -22.49
C HIS A 344 2.04 24.34 -21.03
N ILE A 345 2.90 24.77 -20.12
CA ILE A 345 2.86 24.39 -18.71
C ILE A 345 1.67 25.08 -18.04
N SER A 346 0.83 24.30 -17.39
CA SER A 346 -0.29 24.78 -16.59
C SER A 346 -0.59 23.78 -15.46
N GLY A 347 -1.21 24.23 -14.39
CA GLY A 347 -1.57 23.31 -13.31
C GLY A 347 -1.90 24.00 -11.99
N SER A 348 -2.08 23.16 -10.98
CA SER A 348 -2.29 23.53 -9.58
C SER A 348 -1.20 22.90 -8.71
N ALA A 349 -1.31 23.07 -7.40
CA ALA A 349 -0.43 22.36 -6.44
C ALA A 349 -0.57 20.83 -6.49
N GLU A 350 -1.68 20.33 -7.04
CA GLU A 350 -2.05 18.91 -7.05
C GLU A 350 -1.96 18.26 -8.43
N ARG A 351 -1.79 19.06 -9.49
CA ARG A 351 -1.81 18.57 -10.87
C ARG A 351 -1.01 19.46 -11.79
N LEU A 352 -0.18 18.87 -12.61
CA LEU A 352 0.66 19.53 -13.60
C LEU A 352 0.35 18.99 -14.99
N THR A 353 0.03 19.91 -15.94
CA THR A 353 -0.11 19.57 -17.36
C THR A 353 0.94 20.34 -18.16
N PHE A 354 1.56 19.66 -19.11
CA PHE A 354 2.60 20.21 -19.96
C PHE A 354 2.71 19.42 -21.26
N GLU A 355 3.42 19.97 -22.22
CA GLU A 355 3.85 19.26 -23.42
C GLU A 355 5.34 18.95 -23.33
N LEU A 356 5.71 17.69 -23.56
CA LEU A 356 7.07 17.19 -23.60
C LEU A 356 7.21 16.23 -24.79
N HIS A 357 8.23 16.40 -25.62
CA HIS A 357 8.46 15.64 -26.84
C HIS A 357 7.25 15.65 -27.80
N GLY A 358 6.48 16.76 -27.84
CA GLY A 358 5.27 16.90 -28.66
C GLY A 358 4.06 16.10 -28.15
N GLN A 359 4.12 15.55 -26.95
CA GLN A 359 3.03 14.86 -26.29
C GLN A 359 2.56 15.64 -25.07
N ARG A 360 1.23 15.68 -24.88
CA ARG A 360 0.63 16.28 -23.69
C ARG A 360 0.66 15.29 -22.54
N HIS A 361 1.24 15.70 -21.46
CA HIS A 361 1.31 14.97 -20.20
C HIS A 361 0.37 15.59 -19.17
N ASP A 362 -0.15 14.75 -18.29
CA ASP A 362 -1.03 15.10 -17.18
C ASP A 362 -0.59 14.31 -15.96
N VAL A 363 0.05 14.99 -15.02
CA VAL A 363 0.72 14.38 -13.87
C VAL A 363 0.07 14.87 -12.58
N GLY A 364 -0.39 13.96 -11.75
CA GLY A 364 -0.80 14.26 -10.39
C GLY A 364 0.42 14.49 -9.51
N LEU A 365 0.32 15.48 -8.63
CA LEU A 365 1.38 15.88 -7.73
C LEU A 365 0.92 15.80 -6.29
N VAL A 366 1.72 15.19 -5.44
CA VAL A 366 1.63 15.36 -3.99
C VAL A 366 3.00 15.78 -3.50
N ARG A 367 3.07 16.87 -2.77
CA ARG A 367 4.30 17.33 -2.13
C ARG A 367 4.29 16.95 -0.66
N ASP A 368 5.32 16.26 -0.23
CA ASP A 368 5.61 15.99 1.16
C ASP A 368 7.03 16.51 1.46
N ASP A 369 7.08 17.72 2.02
CA ASP A 369 8.32 18.47 2.27
C ASP A 369 9.20 18.58 1.02
N THR A 370 10.28 17.81 0.96
CA THR A 370 11.23 17.75 -0.17
C THR A 370 10.90 16.66 -1.17
N LYS A 371 9.97 15.74 -0.87
CA LYS A 371 9.56 14.65 -1.74
C LYS A 371 8.37 15.05 -2.61
N PHE A 372 8.46 14.71 -3.88
CA PHE A 372 7.37 14.86 -4.85
C PHE A 372 6.91 13.47 -5.27
N HIS A 373 5.66 13.16 -4.97
CA HIS A 373 4.99 11.95 -5.44
C HIS A 373 4.30 12.29 -6.75
N LEU A 374 4.80 11.71 -7.83
CA LEU A 374 4.26 11.86 -9.17
C LEU A 374 3.34 10.69 -9.49
N SER A 375 2.16 10.96 -10.01
CA SER A 375 1.21 9.94 -10.45
C SER A 375 0.72 10.23 -11.87
N GLY A 376 0.64 9.20 -12.72
CA GLY A 376 0.22 9.38 -14.12
C GLY A 376 0.44 8.12 -14.95
N ALA A 377 0.59 8.28 -16.27
CA ALA A 377 0.76 7.18 -17.21
C ALA A 377 1.95 6.25 -16.87
N HIS A 378 2.95 6.79 -16.19
CA HIS A 378 4.17 6.06 -15.77
C HIS A 378 4.03 5.35 -14.42
N GLY A 379 2.83 5.32 -13.82
CA GLY A 379 2.59 4.80 -12.48
C GLY A 379 2.77 5.88 -11.41
N GLN A 380 3.13 5.44 -10.19
CA GLN A 380 3.45 6.34 -9.08
C GLN A 380 4.93 6.24 -8.74
N VAL A 381 5.60 7.38 -8.68
CA VAL A 381 7.03 7.49 -8.37
C VAL A 381 7.24 8.63 -7.38
N SER A 382 8.12 8.41 -6.42
CA SER A 382 8.51 9.43 -5.44
C SER A 382 9.93 9.91 -5.73
N VAL A 383 10.13 11.23 -5.82
CA VAL A 383 11.44 11.83 -6.08
C VAL A 383 11.70 12.90 -5.02
N ALA A 384 12.82 12.80 -4.33
CA ALA A 384 13.30 13.86 -3.47
C ALA A 384 14.00 14.94 -4.31
N VAL A 385 13.57 16.19 -4.15
CA VAL A 385 14.15 17.33 -4.86
C VAL A 385 14.53 18.41 -3.84
N LEU A 386 15.81 18.56 -3.62
CA LEU A 386 16.37 19.49 -2.65
C LEU A 386 16.83 20.79 -3.33
N ASN A 387 16.60 21.94 -2.72
CA ASN A 387 17.31 23.14 -3.10
C ASN A 387 18.75 23.14 -2.53
N ALA A 388 19.56 24.12 -2.87
CA ALA A 388 20.96 24.16 -2.45
C ALA A 388 21.17 24.24 -0.92
N GLU A 389 20.25 24.89 -0.20
CA GLU A 389 20.29 25.02 1.25
C GLU A 389 19.92 23.68 1.91
N GLU A 390 18.82 23.07 1.48
CA GLU A 390 18.39 21.75 1.94
C GLU A 390 19.45 20.69 1.66
N ALA A 391 20.06 20.68 0.47
CA ALA A 391 21.13 19.74 0.11
C ALA A 391 22.37 19.89 1.01
N LEU A 392 22.71 21.12 1.41
CA LEU A 392 23.81 21.35 2.36
C LEU A 392 23.48 20.90 3.79
N LEU A 393 22.20 20.99 4.18
CA LEU A 393 21.74 20.55 5.52
C LEU A 393 21.62 19.04 5.64
N THR A 394 21.29 18.36 4.53
CA THR A 394 21.13 16.90 4.46
C THR A 394 22.44 16.18 4.19
N GLN A 395 23.51 16.88 3.73
CA GLN A 395 24.83 16.25 3.67
C GLN A 395 25.19 15.72 5.08
N PRO A 396 25.56 14.45 5.20
CA PRO A 396 25.97 13.91 6.49
C PRO A 396 27.16 14.74 6.97
N ARG A 397 26.92 15.62 7.93
CA ARG A 397 27.98 16.31 8.67
C ARG A 397 28.79 15.21 9.31
N GLY A 398 29.94 14.88 8.68
CA GLY A 398 30.88 13.79 8.93
C GLY A 398 30.31 12.75 9.86
N ALA A 399 30.09 11.54 9.42
CA ALA A 399 29.49 10.46 10.17
C ALA A 399 30.05 10.41 11.59
N GLY A 400 29.47 11.20 12.47
CA GLY A 400 29.36 10.86 13.86
C GLY A 400 28.23 9.84 13.84
N ASN A 401 28.58 8.59 13.62
CA ASN A 401 27.70 7.48 13.86
C ASN A 401 27.04 7.73 15.20
N SER A 402 25.72 7.76 15.23
CA SER A 402 24.97 7.38 16.43
C SER A 402 25.15 5.87 16.62
N ASP A 403 26.43 5.43 16.65
CA ASP A 403 26.79 4.04 16.84
C ASP A 403 26.28 3.62 18.20
N GLY A 404 25.10 3.02 18.23
CA GLY A 404 24.49 2.51 19.45
C GLY A 404 23.10 3.04 19.80
N GLU A 405 22.53 3.98 19.05
CA GLU A 405 21.15 4.44 19.30
C GLU A 405 20.11 3.51 18.65
N ILE A 406 19.12 3.11 19.43
CA ILE A 406 17.93 2.39 18.95
C ILE A 406 16.79 3.39 18.94
N ILE A 407 16.33 3.72 17.73
CA ILE A 407 15.30 4.73 17.46
C ILE A 407 14.02 4.04 16.97
N ALA A 408 12.86 4.53 17.41
CA ALA A 408 11.56 4.05 16.93
C ALA A 408 11.38 4.36 15.43
N PRO A 409 11.23 3.36 14.56
CA PRO A 409 11.02 3.59 13.13
C PRO A 409 9.59 4.04 12.81
N MET A 410 8.66 3.82 13.74
CA MET A 410 7.24 4.14 13.62
C MET A 410 6.66 4.45 14.99
N PRO A 411 5.54 5.19 15.10
CA PRO A 411 4.83 5.33 16.36
C PRO A 411 4.16 4.00 16.72
N GLY A 412 4.16 3.65 18.00
CA GLY A 412 3.59 2.38 18.44
C GLY A 412 3.66 2.18 19.95
N LEU A 413 3.23 1.01 20.39
CA LEU A 413 3.33 0.54 21.77
C LEU A 413 4.60 -0.28 21.93
N VAL A 414 5.41 -0.02 22.94
CA VAL A 414 6.48 -0.94 23.34
C VAL A 414 5.83 -2.19 23.92
N SER A 415 5.78 -3.26 23.11
CA SER A 415 5.14 -4.52 23.50
C SER A 415 6.00 -5.29 24.51
N GLU A 416 7.30 -5.37 24.25
CA GLU A 416 8.22 -6.14 25.08
C GLU A 416 9.63 -5.54 25.08
N MET A 417 10.29 -5.60 26.24
CA MET A 417 11.71 -5.34 26.40
C MET A 417 12.45 -6.65 26.50
N LEU A 418 13.19 -7.03 25.46
CA LEU A 418 13.91 -8.31 25.40
C LEU A 418 15.26 -8.26 26.11
N GLN A 419 15.84 -7.05 26.29
CA GLN A 419 17.10 -6.85 27.01
C GLN A 419 16.92 -5.79 28.09
N ALA A 420 17.62 -5.98 29.21
CA ALA A 420 17.60 -5.04 30.32
C ALA A 420 18.81 -4.08 30.25
N LYS A 421 18.68 -2.90 30.85
CA LYS A 421 19.80 -1.98 31.02
C LYS A 421 20.99 -2.70 31.67
N GLY A 422 22.19 -2.55 31.09
CA GLY A 422 23.43 -3.21 31.51
C GLY A 422 23.70 -4.56 30.80
N ALA A 423 22.79 -5.04 29.96
CA ALA A 423 22.99 -6.26 29.16
C ALA A 423 24.10 -6.05 28.14
N GLN A 424 24.94 -7.07 27.95
CA GLN A 424 25.83 -7.13 26.79
C GLN A 424 25.07 -7.64 25.58
N VAL A 425 25.18 -6.93 24.45
CA VAL A 425 24.51 -7.24 23.20
C VAL A 425 25.51 -7.27 22.06
N SER A 426 25.23 -8.11 21.06
CA SER A 426 25.94 -8.13 19.79
C SER A 426 25.09 -7.48 18.71
N ALA A 427 25.74 -6.96 17.67
CA ALA A 427 25.01 -6.43 16.50
C ALA A 427 24.02 -7.47 15.96
N GLY A 428 22.77 -7.07 15.79
CA GLY A 428 21.68 -7.94 15.38
C GLY A 428 20.90 -8.62 16.52
N ASP A 429 21.36 -8.56 17.77
CA ASP A 429 20.61 -9.12 18.91
C ASP A 429 19.28 -8.37 19.09
N PRO A 430 18.16 -9.07 19.34
CA PRO A 430 16.86 -8.45 19.57
C PRO A 430 16.84 -7.74 20.93
N VAL A 431 16.38 -6.48 20.95
CA VAL A 431 16.39 -5.62 22.13
C VAL A 431 15.00 -5.18 22.57
N ILE A 432 14.19 -4.69 21.63
CA ILE A 432 12.86 -4.12 21.89
C ILE A 432 11.88 -4.60 20.85
N VAL A 433 10.65 -4.91 21.27
CA VAL A 433 9.52 -5.18 20.36
C VAL A 433 8.54 -4.03 20.42
N ILE A 434 8.26 -3.43 19.26
CA ILE A 434 7.22 -2.41 19.09
C ILE A 434 6.03 -3.04 18.37
N GLU A 435 4.83 -2.74 18.85
CA GLU A 435 3.58 -3.07 18.20
C GLU A 435 2.92 -1.83 17.62
N ALA A 436 2.59 -1.86 16.33
CA ALA A 436 1.78 -0.84 15.68
C ALA A 436 0.86 -1.49 14.65
N MET A 437 -0.41 -1.11 14.62
CA MET A 437 -1.40 -1.56 13.62
C MET A 437 -1.40 -3.10 13.42
N LYS A 438 -1.34 -3.87 14.54
CA LYS A 438 -1.28 -5.34 14.57
C LYS A 438 0.02 -5.96 14.02
N LEU A 439 1.04 -5.16 13.75
CA LEU A 439 2.37 -5.64 13.38
C LEU A 439 3.32 -5.54 14.56
N LEU A 440 4.04 -6.62 14.82
CA LEU A 440 5.12 -6.67 15.80
C LEU A 440 6.45 -6.48 15.07
N GLN A 441 7.19 -5.44 15.42
CA GLN A 441 8.52 -5.18 14.90
C GLN A 441 9.55 -5.31 15.99
N THR A 442 10.50 -6.22 15.78
CA THR A 442 11.65 -6.39 16.70
C THR A 442 12.78 -5.48 16.25
N LEU A 443 13.20 -4.59 17.14
CA LEU A 443 14.37 -3.72 16.97
C LEU A 443 15.59 -4.41 17.53
N THR A 444 16.66 -4.40 16.76
CA THR A 444 17.91 -5.09 17.08
C THR A 444 19.01 -4.10 17.44
N ALA A 445 20.02 -4.58 18.14
CA ALA A 445 21.21 -3.82 18.46
C ALA A 445 21.98 -3.45 17.18
N PRO A 446 22.30 -2.15 16.94
CA PRO A 446 23.04 -1.71 15.76
C PRO A 446 24.55 -2.06 15.84
N CYS A 447 25.10 -2.30 17.01
CA CYS A 447 26.51 -2.60 17.23
C CYS A 447 26.71 -3.50 18.44
N ASP A 448 27.91 -4.08 18.56
CA ASP A 448 28.35 -4.79 19.76
C ASP A 448 28.61 -3.79 20.90
N GLY A 449 28.08 -4.05 22.09
CA GLY A 449 28.27 -3.13 23.22
C GLY A 449 27.48 -3.48 24.48
N VAL A 450 27.30 -2.48 25.32
CA VAL A 450 26.49 -2.58 26.55
C VAL A 450 25.31 -1.63 26.44
N LEU A 451 24.11 -2.13 26.69
CA LEU A 451 22.89 -1.35 26.74
C LEU A 451 22.91 -0.42 27.96
N ASP A 452 23.36 0.82 27.80
CA ASP A 452 23.61 1.75 28.92
C ASP A 452 22.40 2.59 29.29
N ALA A 453 21.50 2.88 28.35
CA ALA A 453 20.26 3.58 28.62
C ALA A 453 19.07 2.92 27.95
N VAL A 454 17.93 2.90 28.65
CA VAL A 454 16.61 2.50 28.18
C VAL A 454 15.64 3.58 28.61
N HIS A 455 14.94 4.19 27.65
CA HIS A 455 14.11 5.39 27.87
C HIS A 455 12.62 5.09 28.01
N PHE A 456 12.20 3.90 27.59
CA PHE A 456 10.81 3.45 27.62
C PHE A 456 10.69 2.06 28.22
N SER A 457 9.50 1.73 28.68
CA SER A 457 9.14 0.43 29.28
C SER A 457 8.04 -0.24 28.46
N ALA A 458 7.86 -1.55 28.63
CA ALA A 458 6.72 -2.26 28.07
C ALA A 458 5.41 -1.59 28.54
N GLY A 459 4.51 -1.31 27.60
CA GLY A 459 3.26 -0.56 27.80
C GLY A 459 3.34 0.93 27.49
N ASP A 460 4.53 1.49 27.23
CA ASP A 460 4.67 2.90 26.85
C ASP A 460 4.37 3.10 25.35
N ILE A 461 3.73 4.22 25.02
CA ILE A 461 3.52 4.66 23.63
C ILE A 461 4.70 5.53 23.21
N VAL A 462 5.24 5.25 22.05
CA VAL A 462 6.38 5.97 21.47
C VAL A 462 6.01 6.62 20.14
N GLU A 463 6.60 7.76 19.87
CA GLU A 463 6.47 8.44 18.58
C GLU A 463 7.58 8.02 17.61
N LYS A 464 7.36 8.20 16.32
CA LYS A 464 8.38 7.99 15.29
C LYS A 464 9.61 8.85 15.60
N HIS A 465 10.79 8.27 15.46
CA HIS A 465 12.09 8.85 15.79
C HIS A 465 12.37 9.07 17.29
N ALA A 466 11.54 8.55 18.20
CA ALA A 466 11.86 8.55 19.62
C ALA A 466 13.10 7.68 19.88
N LEU A 467 14.06 8.19 20.69
CA LEU A 467 15.21 7.42 21.15
C LEU A 467 14.76 6.42 22.22
N LEU A 468 14.78 5.13 21.90
CA LEU A 468 14.29 4.07 22.78
C LEU A 468 15.35 3.56 23.73
N ALA A 469 16.55 3.37 23.23
CA ALA A 469 17.68 2.88 23.99
C ALA A 469 19.00 3.33 23.38
N SER A 470 20.06 3.29 24.19
CA SER A 470 21.42 3.60 23.76
C SER A 470 22.36 2.48 24.15
N ILE A 471 23.26 2.11 23.24
CA ILE A 471 24.30 1.11 23.42
C ILE A 471 25.66 1.84 23.42
N THR A 472 26.46 1.64 24.43
CA THR A 472 27.86 2.07 24.41
C THR A 472 28.67 1.01 23.62
N PRO A 473 29.23 1.36 22.45
CA PRO A 473 29.99 0.42 21.66
C PRO A 473 31.19 -0.13 22.42
N LYS A 474 31.49 -1.40 22.22
CA LYS A 474 32.73 -1.99 22.74
C LYS A 474 33.89 -1.42 21.94
N GLU A 475 34.79 -0.66 22.58
CA GLU A 475 35.99 -0.16 21.91
C GLU A 475 36.70 -1.32 21.21
N ALA A 476 36.94 -1.17 19.90
CA ALA A 476 37.75 -2.12 19.16
C ALA A 476 39.16 -2.12 19.82
N GLN A 477 39.48 -3.20 20.49
CA GLN A 477 40.85 -3.41 20.99
C GLN A 477 41.76 -3.39 19.76
N LYS A 478 42.54 -2.28 19.62
CA LYS A 478 43.62 -2.14 18.67
C LYS A 478 44.75 -3.09 18.96
#